data_e040f4c640d62b75277381cdeaabf389
#
_entry.id   e040f4c640d62b75277381cdeaabf389
#
_cell.length_a   1.000
_cell.length_b   1.000
_cell.length_c   1.000
_cell.angle_alpha   90.00
_cell.angle_beta   90.00
_cell.angle_gamma   90.00
#
_symmetry.space_group_name_H-M   'P 1'
#
loop_
_entity.id
_entity.type
_entity.pdbx_description
1 polymer ?
#
loop_
_entity_poly.entity_id
_entity_poly.type
_entity_poly.pdbx_seq_one_letter_code
_entity_poly.pdbx_strand_id
1 'polypeptide(L)'
;MALLEVKNLKKVYTTRFTQNQVQALTNVNFSVNKGEYVAIMGESGSGKTTLLNILAALDKPTSGQVLLHGKDITHISEKEIANFRREHLGFVFQDFSLLDNFNNRDNIFLPLVLSKKKYPEMKERLTPIAKQLGIEGILDKFPYEISGGQKQRVAVAR
;
A
#
# COMPACT_ATOMS: atom_id res chain seq x y z
N MET A 1 10.42 19.06 -8.29
CA MET A 1 10.67 18.54 -6.94
C MET A 1 10.18 17.10 -6.90
N ALA A 2 11.03 16.17 -6.50
CA ALA A 2 10.66 14.76 -6.43
C ALA A 2 9.51 14.55 -5.41
N LEU A 3 8.54 13.71 -5.78
CA LEU A 3 7.46 13.28 -4.89
C LEU A 3 7.98 12.31 -3.84
N LEU A 4 8.80 11.36 -4.28
CA LEU A 4 9.42 10.33 -3.46
C LEU A 4 10.94 10.34 -3.72
N GLU A 5 11.73 10.29 -2.65
CA GLU A 5 13.17 10.13 -2.73
C GLU A 5 13.61 9.00 -1.80
N VAL A 6 14.42 8.09 -2.32
CA VAL A 6 15.03 6.99 -1.57
C VAL A 6 16.52 7.21 -1.56
N LYS A 7 17.13 7.26 -0.36
CA LYS A 7 18.54 7.61 -0.17
C LYS A 7 19.24 6.55 0.67
N ASN A 8 20.24 5.89 0.08
CA ASN A 8 21.13 4.92 0.73
C ASN A 8 20.36 3.83 1.51
N LEU A 9 19.21 3.41 0.98
CA LEU A 9 18.30 2.51 1.70
C LEU A 9 18.92 1.12 1.82
N LYS A 10 19.01 0.63 3.05
CA LYS A 10 19.52 -0.69 3.40
C LYS A 10 18.52 -1.43 4.29
N LYS A 11 18.34 -2.73 4.04
CA LYS A 11 17.55 -3.60 4.92
C LYS A 11 18.28 -4.91 5.13
N VAL A 12 18.49 -5.24 6.41
CA VAL A 12 19.04 -6.51 6.87
C VAL A 12 18.04 -7.13 7.84
N TYR A 13 17.64 -8.36 7.58
CA TYR A 13 16.86 -9.17 8.51
C TYR A 13 17.80 -10.08 9.31
N THR A 14 17.62 -10.13 10.62
CA THR A 14 18.37 -11.01 11.50
C THR A 14 17.41 -12.06 12.07
N THR A 15 17.71 -13.33 11.87
CA THR A 15 16.92 -14.41 12.44
C THR A 15 17.25 -14.59 13.93
N ARG A 16 16.21 -14.66 14.77
CA ARG A 16 16.37 -14.73 16.24
C ARG A 16 17.15 -15.96 16.73
N PHE A 17 17.15 -17.04 15.95
CA PHE A 17 17.70 -18.34 16.40
C PHE A 17 19.09 -18.66 15.88
N THR A 18 19.55 -18.07 14.79
CA THR A 18 20.81 -18.47 14.13
C THR A 18 21.80 -17.35 13.96
N GLN A 19 21.49 -16.12 14.39
CA GLN A 19 22.26 -14.88 14.09
C GLN A 19 22.56 -14.69 12.57
N ASN A 20 21.96 -15.50 11.71
CA ASN A 20 22.12 -15.37 10.28
C ASN A 20 21.48 -14.05 9.83
N GLN A 21 22.28 -13.27 9.12
CA GLN A 21 21.81 -12.03 8.53
C GLN A 21 21.48 -12.25 7.05
N VAL A 22 20.29 -11.84 6.65
CA VAL A 22 19.87 -11.81 5.25
C VAL A 22 19.76 -10.35 4.82
N GLN A 23 20.67 -9.94 3.93
CA GLN A 23 20.66 -8.60 3.37
C GLN A 23 19.64 -8.56 2.23
N ALA A 24 18.52 -7.91 2.46
CA ALA A 24 17.42 -7.81 1.49
C ALA A 24 17.59 -6.59 0.56
N LEU A 25 18.15 -5.50 1.07
CA LEU A 25 18.41 -4.29 0.29
C LEU A 25 19.81 -3.74 0.59
N THR A 26 20.50 -3.30 -0.48
CA THR A 26 21.86 -2.76 -0.38
C THR A 26 21.92 -1.42 -1.10
N ASN A 27 22.02 -0.33 -0.36
CA ASN A 27 22.29 1.01 -0.88
C ASN A 27 21.39 1.41 -2.07
N VAL A 28 20.06 1.23 -1.90
CA VAL A 28 19.09 1.58 -2.94
C VAL A 28 18.89 3.09 -2.98
N ASN A 29 19.01 3.67 -4.18
CA ASN A 29 18.87 5.10 -4.42
C ASN A 29 18.03 5.33 -5.66
N PHE A 30 16.94 6.10 -5.57
CA PHE A 30 16.16 6.58 -6.71
C PHE A 30 15.21 7.69 -6.27
N SER A 31 14.62 8.36 -7.24
CA SER A 31 13.56 9.34 -7.01
C SER A 31 12.42 9.15 -8.00
N VAL A 32 11.22 9.57 -7.61
CA VAL A 32 10.00 9.54 -8.42
C VAL A 32 9.36 10.92 -8.37
N ASN A 33 9.03 11.48 -9.54
CA ASN A 33 8.33 12.75 -9.63
C ASN A 33 6.81 12.55 -9.61
N LYS A 34 6.09 13.62 -9.34
CA LYS A 34 4.62 13.59 -9.40
C LYS A 34 4.15 13.24 -10.83
N GLY A 35 3.25 12.26 -10.92
CA GLY A 35 2.69 11.79 -12.18
C GLY A 35 3.53 10.73 -12.90
N GLU A 36 4.68 10.33 -12.36
CA GLU A 36 5.45 9.21 -12.92
C GLU A 36 4.85 7.86 -12.56
N TYR A 37 4.96 6.93 -13.49
CA TYR A 37 4.70 5.51 -13.30
C TYR A 37 6.03 4.77 -13.31
N VAL A 38 6.35 4.07 -12.22
CA VAL A 38 7.62 3.36 -12.03
C VAL A 38 7.37 1.87 -11.81
N ALA A 39 8.05 1.02 -12.57
CA ALA A 39 8.04 -0.42 -12.39
C ALA A 39 9.33 -0.89 -11.71
N ILE A 40 9.20 -1.66 -10.62
CA ILE A 40 10.31 -2.30 -9.91
C ILE A 40 10.36 -3.76 -10.38
N MET A 41 11.42 -4.12 -11.13
CA MET A 41 11.61 -5.44 -11.69
C MET A 41 12.85 -6.13 -11.11
N GLY A 42 12.89 -7.44 -11.20
CA GLY A 42 14.03 -8.26 -10.75
C GLY A 42 13.58 -9.70 -10.45
N GLU A 43 14.54 -10.57 -10.22
CA GLU A 43 14.33 -11.98 -9.90
C GLU A 43 13.56 -12.19 -8.58
N SER A 44 13.04 -13.40 -8.38
CA SER A 44 12.44 -13.75 -7.10
C SER A 44 13.49 -13.65 -5.98
N GLY A 45 13.12 -13.06 -4.84
CA GLY A 45 14.05 -12.86 -3.72
C GLY A 45 14.95 -11.61 -3.84
N SER A 46 14.89 -10.81 -4.92
CA SER A 46 15.71 -9.61 -5.09
C SER A 46 15.34 -8.40 -4.19
N GLY A 47 14.41 -8.57 -3.25
CA GLY A 47 14.04 -7.52 -2.30
C GLY A 47 12.92 -6.58 -2.73
N LYS A 48 12.24 -6.83 -3.87
CA LYS A 48 11.15 -5.96 -4.37
C LYS A 48 10.05 -5.73 -3.35
N THR A 49 9.54 -6.81 -2.75
CA THR A 49 8.49 -6.74 -1.72
C THR A 49 8.99 -6.02 -0.47
N THR A 50 10.24 -6.25 -0.06
CA THR A 50 10.86 -5.53 1.05
C THR A 50 10.92 -4.03 0.77
N LEU A 51 11.35 -3.64 -0.43
CA LEU A 51 11.38 -2.24 -0.83
C LEU A 51 9.98 -1.63 -0.80
N LEU A 52 8.99 -2.26 -1.42
CA LEU A 52 7.61 -1.78 -1.41
C LEU A 52 7.03 -1.66 -0.01
N ASN A 53 7.31 -2.61 0.88
CA ASN A 53 6.86 -2.54 2.28
C ASN A 53 7.47 -1.35 3.02
N ILE A 54 8.74 -1.02 2.78
CA ILE A 54 9.38 0.15 3.39
C ILE A 54 8.78 1.44 2.79
N LEU A 55 8.56 1.51 1.48
CA LEU A 55 7.92 2.65 0.82
C LEU A 55 6.49 2.87 1.31
N ALA A 56 5.78 1.79 1.62
CA ALA A 56 4.44 1.82 2.19
C ALA A 56 4.41 2.08 3.71
N ALA A 57 5.57 2.31 4.33
CA ALA A 57 5.70 2.45 5.79
C ALA A 57 5.10 1.26 6.56
N LEU A 58 5.17 0.05 5.99
CA LEU A 58 4.80 -1.22 6.62
C LEU A 58 6.00 -1.89 7.30
N ASP A 59 7.22 -1.54 6.90
CA ASP A 59 8.47 -2.01 7.49
C ASP A 59 9.45 -0.83 7.61
N LYS A 60 10.41 -0.93 8.51
CA LYS A 60 11.46 0.09 8.72
C LYS A 60 12.77 -0.36 8.09
N PRO A 61 13.53 0.52 7.43
CA PRO A 61 14.85 0.18 6.94
C PRO A 61 15.83 -0.02 8.11
N THR A 62 16.94 -0.71 7.85
CA THR A 62 18.07 -0.79 8.80
C THR A 62 18.86 0.51 8.81
N SER A 63 19.01 1.15 7.65
CA SER A 63 19.61 2.47 7.48
C SER A 63 19.14 3.11 6.17
N GLY A 64 19.45 4.39 5.98
CA GLY A 64 18.99 5.19 4.85
C GLY A 64 17.67 5.88 5.13
N GLN A 65 17.13 6.58 4.14
CA GLN A 65 15.96 7.44 4.26
C GLN A 65 14.99 7.25 3.11
N VAL A 66 13.71 7.42 3.40
CA VAL A 66 12.65 7.56 2.40
C VAL A 66 11.93 8.87 2.68
N LEU A 67 11.98 9.78 1.73
CA LEU A 67 11.32 11.08 1.81
C LEU A 67 10.09 11.08 0.91
N LEU A 68 8.92 11.36 1.45
CA LEU A 68 7.69 11.61 0.71
C LEU A 68 7.30 13.08 0.87
N HIS A 69 7.19 13.82 -0.24
CA HIS A 69 7.01 15.28 -0.21
C HIS A 69 8.05 16.00 0.67
N GLY A 70 9.30 15.52 0.69
CA GLY A 70 10.37 16.06 1.52
C GLY A 70 10.31 15.68 3.01
N LYS A 71 9.25 14.98 3.47
CA LYS A 71 9.13 14.48 4.84
C LYS A 71 9.70 13.06 4.95
N ASP A 72 10.61 12.84 5.89
CA ASP A 72 11.16 11.51 6.16
C ASP A 72 10.09 10.60 6.79
N ILE A 73 9.74 9.53 6.08
CA ILE A 73 8.74 8.57 6.54
C ILE A 73 9.32 7.40 7.35
N THR A 74 10.65 7.28 7.39
CA THR A 74 11.33 6.19 8.11
C THR A 74 11.31 6.38 9.63
N HIS A 75 11.11 7.62 10.08
CA HIS A 75 11.10 8.01 11.49
C HIS A 75 9.71 8.35 12.05
N ILE A 76 8.65 8.11 11.27
CA ILE A 76 7.27 8.33 11.76
C ILE A 76 7.00 7.41 12.96
N SER A 77 6.40 7.95 14.00
CA SER A 77 6.05 7.20 15.21
C SER A 77 4.95 6.15 14.92
N GLU A 78 4.90 5.07 15.69
CA GLU A 78 3.87 4.03 15.55
C GLU A 78 2.44 4.56 15.74
N LYS A 79 2.29 5.62 16.53
CA LYS A 79 0.99 6.27 16.76
C LYS A 79 0.48 7.04 15.52
N GLU A 80 1.40 7.60 14.75
CA GLU A 80 1.10 8.45 13.60
C GLU A 80 1.11 7.71 12.27
N ILE A 81 1.84 6.60 12.18
CA ILE A 81 2.09 5.88 10.93
C ILE A 81 0.80 5.34 10.27
N ALA A 82 -0.19 4.92 11.07
CA ALA A 82 -1.47 4.45 10.55
C ALA A 82 -2.28 5.58 9.89
N ASN A 83 -2.26 6.77 10.50
CA ASN A 83 -2.88 7.97 9.93
C ASN A 83 -2.14 8.41 8.67
N PHE A 84 -0.81 8.41 8.71
CA PHE A 84 0.02 8.77 7.57
C PHE A 84 -0.27 7.87 6.36
N ARG A 85 -0.31 6.54 6.54
CA ARG A 85 -0.66 5.60 5.45
C ARG A 85 -2.03 5.89 4.87
N ARG A 86 -3.03 6.11 5.72
CA ARG A 86 -4.41 6.39 5.30
C ARG A 86 -4.56 7.69 4.51
N GLU A 87 -3.77 8.72 4.84
CA GLU A 87 -3.88 10.05 4.23
C GLU A 87 -3.02 10.22 2.98
N HIS A 88 -1.91 9.50 2.88
CA HIS A 88 -0.88 9.77 1.87
C HIS A 88 -0.58 8.60 0.94
N LEU A 89 -1.02 7.37 1.25
CA LEU A 89 -0.68 6.18 0.50
C LEU A 89 -1.92 5.40 0.08
N GLY A 90 -1.95 4.94 -1.18
CA GLY A 90 -2.81 3.86 -1.63
C GLY A 90 -1.99 2.60 -1.82
N PHE A 91 -2.48 1.46 -1.36
CA PHE A 91 -1.76 0.19 -1.47
C PHE A 91 -2.69 -0.92 -1.99
N VAL A 92 -2.29 -1.57 -3.05
CA VAL A 92 -2.98 -2.75 -3.59
C VAL A 92 -2.07 -3.96 -3.39
N PHE A 93 -2.51 -4.88 -2.53
CA PHE A 93 -1.76 -6.11 -2.23
C PHE A 93 -1.89 -7.14 -3.36
N GLN A 94 -0.90 -8.02 -3.49
CA GLN A 94 -0.89 -9.09 -4.48
C GLN A 94 -2.05 -10.08 -4.26
N ASP A 95 -2.42 -10.36 -3.03
CA ASP A 95 -3.53 -11.20 -2.59
C ASP A 95 -4.85 -10.43 -2.41
N PHE A 96 -4.86 -9.15 -2.83
CA PHE A 96 -5.97 -8.19 -2.71
C PHE A 96 -6.32 -7.81 -1.28
N SER A 97 -6.02 -8.62 -0.26
CA SER A 97 -6.29 -8.42 1.17
C SER A 97 -7.72 -7.92 1.46
N LEU A 98 -8.70 -8.45 0.75
CA LEU A 98 -10.12 -8.18 1.00
C LEU A 98 -10.58 -8.97 2.23
N LEU A 99 -11.43 -8.38 3.04
CA LEU A 99 -12.02 -9.01 4.22
C LEU A 99 -13.24 -9.84 3.81
N ASP A 100 -13.17 -11.15 3.96
CA ASP A 100 -14.23 -12.07 3.53
C ASP A 100 -15.55 -11.93 4.31
N ASN A 101 -15.49 -11.34 5.51
CA ASN A 101 -16.66 -11.08 6.35
C ASN A 101 -17.43 -9.81 5.96
N PHE A 102 -16.91 -9.04 5.01
CA PHE A 102 -17.53 -7.83 4.48
C PHE A 102 -17.86 -8.01 3.00
N ASN A 103 -19.00 -7.46 2.56
CA ASN A 103 -19.28 -7.36 1.13
C ASN A 103 -18.26 -6.41 0.46
N ASN A 104 -18.28 -6.34 -0.87
CA ASN A 104 -17.29 -5.54 -1.60
C ASN A 104 -17.45 -4.03 -1.34
N ARG A 105 -18.68 -3.53 -1.16
CA ARG A 105 -18.95 -2.13 -0.79
C ARG A 105 -18.32 -1.78 0.56
N ASP A 106 -18.51 -2.62 1.56
CA ASP A 106 -17.99 -2.38 2.90
C ASP A 106 -16.46 -2.48 2.93
N ASN A 107 -15.87 -3.40 2.15
CA ASN A 107 -14.43 -3.43 1.94
C ASN A 107 -13.89 -2.11 1.39
N ILE A 108 -14.57 -1.52 0.38
CA ILE A 108 -14.17 -0.23 -0.20
C ILE A 108 -14.39 0.92 0.79
N PHE A 109 -15.45 0.88 1.57
CA PHE A 109 -15.77 1.92 2.53
C PHE A 109 -14.88 1.92 3.77
N LEU A 110 -14.22 0.81 4.08
CA LEU A 110 -13.45 0.65 5.32
C LEU A 110 -12.46 1.79 5.60
N PRO A 111 -11.59 2.23 4.65
CA PRO A 111 -10.68 3.36 4.88
C PRO A 111 -11.43 4.67 5.16
N LEU A 112 -12.57 4.87 4.54
CA LEU A 112 -13.40 6.07 4.72
C LEU A 112 -14.10 6.07 6.09
N VAL A 113 -14.58 4.90 6.53
CA VAL A 113 -15.14 4.71 7.88
C VAL A 113 -14.10 5.00 8.94
N LEU A 114 -12.88 4.47 8.78
CA LEU A 114 -11.75 4.75 9.67
C LEU A 114 -11.36 6.24 9.67
N SER A 115 -11.63 6.94 8.58
CA SER A 115 -11.47 8.40 8.45
C SER A 115 -12.70 9.19 8.92
N LYS A 116 -13.67 8.53 9.59
CA LYS A 116 -14.92 9.13 10.11
C LYS A 116 -15.77 9.83 9.06
N LYS A 117 -15.70 9.37 7.79
CA LYS A 117 -16.54 9.91 6.72
C LYS A 117 -17.99 9.46 6.88
N LYS A 118 -18.93 10.33 6.53
CA LYS A 118 -20.37 10.01 6.59
C LYS A 118 -20.79 9.18 5.36
N TYR A 119 -21.80 8.33 5.55
CA TYR A 119 -22.29 7.42 4.49
C TYR A 119 -22.65 8.13 3.16
N PRO A 120 -23.34 9.28 3.14
CA PRO A 120 -23.61 9.98 1.88
C PRO A 120 -22.35 10.36 1.12
N GLU A 121 -21.32 10.87 1.81
CA GLU A 121 -20.00 11.20 1.20
C GLU A 121 -19.31 9.95 0.66
N MET A 122 -19.35 8.84 1.41
CA MET A 122 -18.75 7.57 0.94
C MET A 122 -19.43 7.06 -0.33
N LYS A 123 -20.77 7.12 -0.38
CA LYS A 123 -21.57 6.73 -1.55
C LYS A 123 -21.28 7.62 -2.77
N GLU A 124 -21.21 8.93 -2.56
CA GLU A 124 -20.89 9.90 -3.61
C GLU A 124 -19.52 9.62 -4.24
N ARG A 125 -18.49 9.32 -3.42
CA ARG A 125 -17.15 8.97 -3.88
C ARG A 125 -17.11 7.63 -4.61
N LEU A 126 -17.84 6.62 -4.13
CA LEU A 126 -17.85 5.28 -4.70
C LEU A 126 -18.49 5.23 -6.08
N THR A 127 -19.60 5.95 -6.27
CA THR A 127 -20.43 5.85 -7.50
C THR A 127 -19.63 5.99 -8.80
N PRO A 128 -18.82 7.06 -9.01
CA PRO A 128 -18.04 7.22 -10.23
C PRO A 128 -16.93 6.15 -10.36
N ILE A 129 -16.30 5.78 -9.26
CA ILE A 129 -15.23 4.77 -9.23
C ILE A 129 -15.80 3.39 -9.59
N ALA A 130 -16.93 3.02 -9.01
CA ALA A 130 -17.59 1.74 -9.28
C ALA A 130 -17.97 1.59 -10.76
N LYS A 131 -18.49 2.67 -11.35
CA LYS A 131 -18.80 2.74 -12.78
C LYS A 131 -17.55 2.61 -13.66
N GLN A 132 -16.51 3.37 -13.34
CA GLN A 132 -15.24 3.34 -14.09
C GLN A 132 -14.57 1.96 -14.06
N LEU A 133 -14.64 1.28 -12.93
CA LEU A 133 -14.05 -0.06 -12.73
C LEU A 133 -15.00 -1.20 -13.13
N GLY A 134 -16.27 -0.92 -13.49
CA GLY A 134 -17.26 -1.92 -13.86
C GLY A 134 -17.57 -2.90 -12.72
N ILE A 135 -17.70 -2.38 -11.49
CA ILE A 135 -17.95 -3.21 -10.29
C ILE A 135 -19.32 -2.93 -9.64
N GLU A 136 -20.17 -2.10 -10.27
CA GLU A 136 -21.48 -1.72 -9.72
C GLU A 136 -22.34 -2.94 -9.35
N GLY A 137 -22.41 -3.93 -10.26
CA GLY A 137 -23.23 -5.14 -10.08
C GLY A 137 -22.69 -6.15 -9.06
N ILE A 138 -21.52 -5.90 -8.48
CA ILE A 138 -20.89 -6.81 -7.51
C ILE A 138 -20.64 -6.16 -6.14
N LEU A 139 -21.08 -4.92 -5.92
CA LEU A 139 -20.86 -4.22 -4.67
C LEU A 139 -21.44 -4.92 -3.44
N ASP A 140 -22.59 -5.56 -3.59
CA ASP A 140 -23.29 -6.26 -2.51
C ASP A 140 -22.87 -7.73 -2.36
N LYS A 141 -22.01 -8.24 -3.27
CA LYS A 141 -21.42 -9.59 -3.17
C LYS A 141 -20.23 -9.60 -2.22
N PHE A 142 -19.93 -10.78 -1.70
CA PHE A 142 -18.74 -11.01 -0.87
C PHE A 142 -17.53 -11.37 -1.74
N PRO A 143 -16.29 -11.19 -1.23
CA PRO A 143 -15.07 -11.50 -2.01
C PRO A 143 -15.02 -12.93 -2.54
N TYR A 144 -15.51 -13.91 -1.82
CA TYR A 144 -15.54 -15.32 -2.26
C TYR A 144 -16.54 -15.61 -3.39
N GLU A 145 -17.48 -14.70 -3.69
CA GLU A 145 -18.47 -14.83 -4.76
C GLU A 145 -18.03 -14.24 -6.10
N ILE A 146 -16.84 -13.64 -6.15
CA ILE A 146 -16.35 -12.91 -7.32
C ILE A 146 -15.02 -13.46 -7.84
N SER A 147 -14.73 -13.23 -9.12
CA SER A 147 -13.48 -13.67 -9.75
C SER A 147 -12.25 -12.89 -9.25
N GLY A 148 -11.04 -13.43 -9.46
CA GLY A 148 -9.79 -12.77 -9.10
C GLY A 148 -9.63 -11.37 -9.73
N GLY A 149 -9.97 -11.22 -11.01
CA GLY A 149 -9.96 -9.91 -11.68
C GLY A 149 -10.98 -8.92 -11.11
N GLN A 150 -12.13 -9.41 -10.62
CA GLN A 150 -13.11 -8.58 -9.91
C GLN A 150 -12.59 -8.18 -8.52
N LYS A 151 -11.96 -9.11 -7.77
CA LYS A 151 -11.29 -8.81 -6.49
C LYS A 151 -10.24 -7.72 -6.66
N GLN A 152 -9.44 -7.80 -7.73
CA GLN A 152 -8.44 -6.79 -8.03
C GLN A 152 -9.07 -5.41 -8.23
N ARG A 153 -10.15 -5.30 -9.02
CA ARG A 153 -10.86 -4.03 -9.22
C ARG A 153 -11.48 -3.49 -7.94
N VAL A 154 -12.03 -4.34 -7.09
CA VAL A 154 -12.51 -3.95 -5.75
C VAL A 154 -11.36 -3.44 -4.86
N ALA A 155 -10.20 -4.11 -4.88
CA ALA A 155 -9.03 -3.66 -4.13
C ALA A 155 -8.46 -2.32 -4.64
N VAL A 156 -8.55 -2.06 -5.95
CA VAL A 156 -8.18 -0.75 -6.53
C VAL A 156 -9.16 0.34 -6.13
N ALA A 157 -10.45 0.02 -5.98
CA ALA A 157 -11.48 0.98 -5.54
C ALA A 157 -11.36 1.36 -4.06
N ARG A 158 -10.80 0.46 -3.24
CA ARG A 158 -10.56 0.65 -1.81
C ARG A 158 -9.35 1.53 -1.56
#